data_95f921d51abb058ba32ccab7ab51d0f3
#
_entry.id   95f921d51abb058ba32ccab7ab51d0f3
#
_cell.length_a   1.000
_cell.length_b   1.000
_cell.length_c   1.000
_cell.angle_alpha   90.00
_cell.angle_beta   90.00
_cell.angle_gamma   90.00
#
_symmetry.space_group_name_H-M   'P 1'
#
loop_
_entity.id
_entity.type
_entity.pdbx_description
1 polymer ?
#
loop_
_entity_poly.entity_id
_entity_poly.type
_entity_poly.pdbx_seq_one_letter_code
_entity_poly.pdbx_strand_id
1 'polypeptide(L)'
;MSTLIKNGTLVNEGVSRQGTITIGDDGRIASIGTEAPMAEDRYDHVIDAAGCYVLPGVIDEHVHFREPGMTEKATIRSESRAAAYGGVT
;
A
#
# COMPACT_ATOMS: atom_id res chain seq x y z
N MET A 1 10.90 -7.74 -6.24
CA MET A 1 9.65 -8.48 -6.48
C MET A 1 8.64 -7.56 -7.13
N SER A 2 8.06 -8.01 -8.23
CA SER A 2 7.03 -7.23 -8.94
C SER A 2 5.64 -7.63 -8.43
N THR A 3 4.74 -6.67 -8.37
CA THR A 3 3.38 -6.88 -7.88
C THR A 3 2.38 -6.23 -8.82
N LEU A 4 1.32 -6.96 -9.12
CA LEU A 4 0.17 -6.46 -9.85
C LEU A 4 -1.02 -6.36 -8.90
N ILE A 5 -1.65 -5.20 -8.84
CA ILE A 5 -2.92 -4.99 -8.14
C ILE A 5 -3.97 -4.70 -9.20
N LYS A 6 -4.95 -5.59 -9.31
CA LYS A 6 -5.97 -5.51 -10.37
C LYS A 6 -7.38 -5.38 -9.80
N ASN A 7 -8.28 -4.89 -10.62
CA ASN A 7 -9.73 -4.79 -10.34
C ASN A 7 -10.09 -3.88 -9.16
N GLY A 8 -9.16 -3.07 -8.68
CA GLY A 8 -9.44 -2.17 -7.56
C GLY A 8 -10.17 -0.91 -7.99
N THR A 9 -10.89 -0.31 -7.04
CA THR A 9 -11.39 1.05 -7.20
C THR A 9 -10.34 1.99 -6.63
N LEU A 10 -9.63 2.68 -7.51
CA LEU A 10 -8.54 3.58 -7.12
C LEU A 10 -9.13 4.93 -6.69
N VAL A 11 -8.86 5.33 -5.47
CA VAL A 11 -9.36 6.58 -4.91
C VAL A 11 -8.17 7.48 -4.60
N ASN A 12 -8.05 8.59 -5.31
CA ASN A 12 -6.97 9.54 -5.10
C ASN A 12 -7.37 10.91 -5.67
N GLU A 13 -6.96 11.96 -4.99
CA GLU A 13 -7.16 13.34 -5.45
C GLU A 13 -8.62 13.65 -5.79
N GLY A 14 -9.56 13.12 -5.01
CA GLY A 14 -10.99 13.37 -5.20
C GLY A 14 -11.63 12.58 -6.34
N VAL A 15 -10.90 11.65 -6.94
CA VAL A 15 -11.39 10.83 -8.06
C VAL A 15 -11.40 9.36 -7.67
N SER A 16 -12.48 8.66 -8.01
CA SER A 16 -12.60 7.21 -7.86
C SER A 16 -12.76 6.58 -9.23
N ARG A 17 -11.94 5.57 -9.54
CA ARG A 17 -12.02 4.88 -10.83
C ARG A 17 -11.51 3.45 -10.71
N GLN A 18 -12.03 2.57 -11.54
CA GLN A 18 -11.47 1.23 -11.70
C GLN A 18 -10.07 1.33 -12.31
N GLY A 19 -9.15 0.55 -11.79
CA GLY A 19 -7.79 0.61 -12.30
C GLY A 19 -6.90 -0.52 -11.85
N THR A 20 -5.69 -0.45 -12.36
CA THR A 20 -4.63 -1.42 -12.16
C THR A 20 -3.36 -0.68 -11.77
N ILE A 21 -2.69 -1.19 -10.73
CA ILE A 21 -1.41 -0.64 -10.28
C ILE A 21 -0.35 -1.72 -10.41
N THR A 22 0.80 -1.38 -10.95
CA THR A 22 1.96 -2.26 -10.97
C THR A 22 3.07 -1.68 -10.11
N ILE A 23 3.71 -2.55 -9.35
CA ILE A 23 4.83 -2.18 -8.47
C ILE A 23 6.05 -2.95 -8.96
N GLY A 24 7.13 -2.22 -9.21
CA GLY A 24 8.36 -2.79 -9.71
C GLY A 24 9.23 -3.44 -8.63
N ASP A 25 10.32 -4.03 -9.07
CA ASP A 25 11.27 -4.71 -8.17
C ASP A 25 11.92 -3.78 -7.15
N ASP A 26 11.95 -2.49 -7.45
CA ASP A 26 12.47 -1.45 -6.55
C ASP A 26 11.47 -1.02 -5.47
N GLY A 27 10.28 -1.62 -5.43
CA GLY A 27 9.22 -1.28 -4.49
C GLY A 27 8.44 -0.01 -4.83
N ARG A 28 8.68 0.56 -6.01
CA ARG A 28 8.01 1.78 -6.46
C ARG A 28 6.89 1.46 -7.44
N ILE A 29 5.90 2.33 -7.49
CA ILE A 29 4.83 2.24 -8.47
C ILE A 29 5.41 2.43 -9.86
N ALA A 30 5.27 1.41 -10.70
CA ALA A 30 5.74 1.43 -12.07
C ALA A 30 4.69 1.99 -13.03
N SER A 31 3.41 1.66 -12.81
CA SER A 31 2.32 2.16 -13.64
C SER A 31 1.00 2.20 -12.89
N ILE A 32 0.13 3.10 -13.31
CA ILE A 32 -1.27 3.18 -12.87
C ILE A 32 -2.09 3.37 -14.15
N GLY A 33 -3.07 2.53 -14.37
CA GLY A 33 -3.88 2.61 -15.57
C GLY A 33 -5.07 1.66 -15.54
N THR A 34 -5.66 1.44 -16.70
CA THR A 34 -6.80 0.53 -16.84
C THR A 34 -6.37 -0.91 -17.05
N GLU A 35 -5.18 -1.13 -17.59
CA GLU A 35 -4.65 -2.46 -17.88
C GLU A 35 -3.19 -2.56 -17.47
N ALA A 36 -2.79 -3.77 -17.11
CA ALA A 36 -1.38 -4.05 -16.83
C ALA A 36 -0.57 -4.05 -18.13
N PRO A 37 0.66 -3.51 -18.13
CA PRO A 37 1.53 -3.54 -19.32
C PRO A 37 2.04 -4.94 -19.69
N MET A 38 1.97 -5.89 -18.76
CA MET A 38 2.41 -7.28 -18.98
C MET A 38 1.31 -8.24 -18.56
N ALA A 39 1.39 -9.48 -19.03
CA ALA A 39 0.48 -10.55 -18.61
C ALA A 39 0.66 -10.86 -17.12
N GLU A 40 -0.40 -11.31 -16.45
CA GLU A 40 -0.41 -11.57 -15.00
C GLU A 40 0.69 -12.53 -14.56
N ASP A 41 1.00 -13.54 -15.36
CA ASP A 41 2.02 -14.54 -15.04
C ASP A 41 3.45 -13.98 -15.04
N ARG A 42 3.63 -12.75 -15.49
CA ARG A 42 4.92 -12.05 -15.50
C ARG A 42 5.21 -11.32 -14.19
N TYR A 43 4.24 -11.24 -13.28
CA TYR A 43 4.41 -10.61 -11.96
C TYR A 43 4.63 -11.67 -10.89
N ASP A 44 5.50 -11.36 -9.92
CA ASP A 44 5.77 -12.27 -8.80
C ASP A 44 4.57 -12.42 -7.88
N HIS A 45 3.81 -11.34 -7.71
CA HIS A 45 2.60 -11.32 -6.89
C HIS A 45 1.46 -10.69 -7.67
N VAL A 46 0.28 -11.26 -7.54
CA VAL A 46 -0.95 -10.70 -8.09
C VAL A 46 -1.97 -10.57 -6.96
N ILE A 47 -2.47 -9.35 -6.76
CA ILE A 47 -3.51 -9.06 -5.80
C ILE A 47 -4.77 -8.69 -6.56
N ASP A 48 -5.83 -9.47 -6.37
CA ASP A 48 -7.15 -9.15 -6.90
C ASP A 48 -7.89 -8.30 -5.87
N ALA A 49 -8.05 -7.02 -6.18
CA ALA A 49 -8.71 -6.05 -5.31
C ALA A 49 -10.17 -5.82 -5.68
N ALA A 50 -10.81 -6.77 -6.35
CA ALA A 50 -12.23 -6.69 -6.70
C ALA A 50 -13.08 -6.44 -5.45
N GLY A 51 -13.94 -5.44 -5.49
CA GLY A 51 -14.76 -5.05 -4.34
C GLY A 51 -14.03 -4.21 -3.28
N CYS A 52 -12.77 -3.88 -3.49
CA CYS A 52 -11.98 -3.10 -2.56
C CYS A 52 -11.67 -1.70 -3.11
N TYR A 53 -11.52 -0.75 -2.20
CA TYR A 53 -10.91 0.53 -2.52
C TYR A 53 -9.39 0.41 -2.37
N VAL A 54 -8.67 1.04 -3.27
CA VAL A 54 -7.21 1.14 -3.21
C VAL A 54 -6.86 2.60 -2.98
N LEU A 55 -6.23 2.87 -1.87
CA LEU A 55 -5.93 4.22 -1.39
C LEU A 55 -4.42 4.38 -1.23
N PRO A 56 -3.89 5.61 -1.40
CA PRO A 56 -2.53 5.88 -0.94
C PRO A 56 -2.42 5.63 0.55
N GLY A 57 -1.24 5.24 1.01
CA GLY A 57 -0.96 5.13 2.43
C GLY A 57 -1.22 6.45 3.14
N VAL A 58 -1.75 6.39 4.35
CA VAL A 58 -2.06 7.57 5.14
C VAL A 58 -0.78 8.14 5.74
N ILE A 59 -0.57 9.45 5.59
CA ILE A 59 0.53 10.17 6.21
C ILE A 59 0.01 10.80 7.50
N ASP A 60 0.56 10.37 8.64
CA ASP A 60 0.25 10.94 9.94
C ASP A 60 1.43 11.78 10.40
N GLU A 61 1.26 13.09 10.45
CA GLU A 61 2.33 14.03 10.74
C GLU A 61 2.60 14.17 12.23
N HIS A 62 1.77 13.60 13.09
CA HIS A 62 1.90 13.73 14.54
C HIS A 62 1.63 12.40 15.23
N VAL A 63 2.69 11.63 15.43
CA VAL A 63 2.64 10.28 16.02
C VAL A 63 3.52 10.24 17.24
N HIS A 64 3.04 9.62 18.33
CA HIS A 64 3.79 9.38 19.54
C HIS A 64 4.01 7.89 19.76
N PHE A 65 5.22 7.43 19.47
CA PHE A 65 5.64 6.08 19.84
C PHE A 65 6.19 6.07 21.28
N ARG A 66 6.16 4.91 21.89
CA ARG A 66 6.55 4.76 23.30
C ARG A 66 8.06 4.71 23.55
N GLU A 67 8.84 4.75 22.51
CA GLU A 67 10.29 4.66 22.57
C GLU A 67 10.89 6.01 22.13
N PRO A 68 11.92 6.55 22.83
CA PRO A 68 12.53 6.00 24.06
C PRO A 68 11.73 6.33 25.32
N GLY A 69 11.95 5.55 26.39
CA GLY A 69 11.45 5.85 27.72
C GLY A 69 10.31 4.98 28.21
N MET A 70 9.49 4.42 27.33
CA MET A 70 8.33 3.58 27.69
C MET A 70 8.31 2.27 26.90
N THR A 71 9.50 1.68 26.72
CA THR A 71 9.66 0.46 25.91
C THR A 71 8.94 -0.74 26.51
N GLU A 72 8.67 -0.76 27.80
CA GLU A 72 7.89 -1.81 28.45
C GLU A 72 6.43 -1.82 27.98
N LYS A 73 5.92 -0.72 27.44
CA LYS A 73 4.57 -0.64 26.86
C LYS A 73 4.58 -1.04 25.39
N ALA A 74 5.51 -0.48 24.62
CA ALA A 74 5.63 -0.75 23.20
C ALA A 74 6.97 -0.21 22.68
N THR A 75 7.47 -0.77 21.60
CA THR A 75 8.69 -0.33 20.93
C THR A 75 8.35 0.38 19.63
N ILE A 76 9.30 1.09 19.05
CA ILE A 76 9.15 1.68 17.71
C ILE A 76 8.82 0.57 16.71
N ARG A 77 9.45 -0.60 16.84
CA ARG A 77 9.18 -1.73 15.95
C ARG A 77 7.72 -2.21 16.04
N SER A 78 7.19 -2.41 17.24
CA SER A 78 5.81 -2.86 17.43
C SER A 78 4.79 -1.80 17.03
N GLU A 79 5.04 -0.54 17.41
CA GLU A 79 4.14 0.58 17.09
C GLU A 79 4.12 0.89 15.59
N SER A 80 5.26 0.87 14.92
CA SER A 80 5.34 1.12 13.48
C SER A 80 4.65 0.01 12.69
N ARG A 81 4.75 -1.24 13.13
CA ARG A 81 4.02 -2.35 12.50
C ARG A 81 2.51 -2.20 12.67
N ALA A 82 2.06 -1.79 13.85
CA ALA A 82 0.66 -1.53 14.11
C ALA A 82 0.13 -0.38 13.23
N ALA A 83 0.91 0.70 13.11
CA ALA A 83 0.57 1.83 12.24
C ALA A 83 0.46 1.41 10.78
N ALA A 84 1.40 0.63 10.27
CA ALA A 84 1.37 0.12 8.90
C ALA A 84 0.16 -0.79 8.67
N TYR A 85 -0.18 -1.64 9.63
CA TYR A 85 -1.35 -2.50 9.54
C TYR A 85 -2.64 -1.69 9.44
N GLY A 86 -2.70 -0.52 10.09
CA GLY A 86 -3.81 0.41 9.98
C GLY A 86 -3.79 1.32 8.74
N GLY A 87 -2.79 1.17 7.86
CA GLY A 87 -2.70 1.94 6.63
C GLY A 87 -1.87 3.21 6.72
N VAL A 88 -1.18 3.45 7.82
CA VAL A 88 -0.28 4.61 7.99
C VAL A 88 1.10 4.27 7.43
N THR A 89 1.62 5.15 6.59
CA THR A 89 2.93 4.94 5.95
C THR A 89 3.95 6.10 6.16
#